data_cb5e177d79c2f84eb60ca8a94ad2af73
#
_entry.id   cb5e177d79c2f84eb60ca8a94ad2af73
#
_cell.length_a   1.000
_cell.length_b   1.000
_cell.length_c   1.000
_cell.angle_alpha   90.00
_cell.angle_beta   90.00
_cell.angle_gamma   90.00
#
_symmetry.space_group_name_H-M   'P 1'
#
loop_
_entity.id
_entity.type
_entity.pdbx_description
1 polymer ?
#
loop_
_entity_poly.entity_id
_entity_poly.type
_entity_poly.pdbx_seq_one_letter_code
_entity_poly.pdbx_strand_id
1 'polypeptide(L)'
;MTVVIDARGLACPQPVIMAKKAMEENEQVTVLVDNETAVENIRRMAGKMACAFSAVQKEGGVWEIALSRTRADIQGPQAVPDGGIACDALYGREAGPLVVVLSDNHMGRGDDVLGDILIRSFVHTILQLKPLPDTIICYNAGVKLAVRGSAALDDLQQLEQAGVDILVCGTCANYFVLGDQIAVGHISNMYDIAETMAGAGRLVRP
;
A
#
# COMPACT_ATOMS: atom_id res chain seq x y z
N MET A 1 -8.72 -7.75 26.03
CA MET A 1 -9.35 -8.92 25.34
C MET A 1 -8.48 -9.26 24.15
N THR A 2 -8.19 -10.53 23.88
CA THR A 2 -7.43 -10.94 22.69
C THR A 2 -8.41 -11.03 21.52
N VAL A 3 -8.16 -10.30 20.46
CA VAL A 3 -8.93 -10.37 19.21
C VAL A 3 -8.33 -11.45 18.31
N VAL A 4 -9.17 -12.34 17.78
CA VAL A 4 -8.76 -13.38 16.83
C VAL A 4 -9.21 -13.00 15.43
N ILE A 5 -8.28 -13.02 14.47
CA ILE A 5 -8.49 -12.70 13.05
C ILE A 5 -8.26 -13.96 12.24
N ASP A 6 -9.22 -14.37 11.46
CA ASP A 6 -9.06 -15.42 10.46
C ASP A 6 -8.70 -14.81 9.11
N ALA A 7 -7.44 -14.97 8.73
CA ALA A 7 -6.89 -14.48 7.47
C ALA A 7 -6.43 -15.63 6.54
N ARG A 8 -6.97 -16.85 6.78
CA ARG A 8 -6.71 -18.02 5.92
C ARG A 8 -7.33 -17.83 4.55
N GLY A 9 -6.69 -18.31 3.51
CA GLY A 9 -7.14 -18.18 2.12
C GLY A 9 -7.02 -16.76 1.54
N LEU A 10 -6.54 -15.80 2.31
CA LEU A 10 -6.37 -14.43 1.83
C LEU A 10 -5.01 -14.21 1.17
N ALA A 11 -5.02 -13.55 0.01
CA ALA A 11 -3.81 -13.16 -0.69
C ALA A 11 -3.11 -11.97 -0.02
N CYS A 12 -1.79 -11.84 -0.22
CA CYS A 12 -1.05 -10.63 0.13
C CYS A 12 -1.66 -9.41 -0.62
N PRO A 13 -1.84 -8.24 0.07
CA PRO A 13 -1.36 -7.89 1.41
C PRO A 13 -2.40 -8.06 2.54
N GLN A 14 -3.58 -8.65 2.29
CA GLN A 14 -4.72 -8.67 3.20
C GLN A 14 -4.39 -9.14 4.64
N PRO A 15 -3.68 -10.27 4.89
CA PRO A 15 -3.37 -10.71 6.24
C PRO A 15 -2.60 -9.65 7.05
N VAL A 16 -1.67 -8.95 6.38
CA VAL A 16 -0.84 -7.91 7.03
C VAL A 16 -1.68 -6.68 7.37
N ILE A 17 -2.56 -6.26 6.46
CA ILE A 17 -3.45 -5.10 6.67
C ILE A 17 -4.39 -5.37 7.85
N MET A 18 -5.01 -6.55 7.89
CA MET A 18 -5.92 -6.93 8.97
C MET A 18 -5.19 -6.98 10.32
N ALA A 19 -4.01 -7.61 10.36
CA ALA A 19 -3.18 -7.67 11.55
C ALA A 19 -2.79 -6.27 12.05
N LYS A 20 -2.37 -5.38 11.14
CA LYS A 20 -2.00 -4.00 11.46
C LYS A 20 -3.16 -3.22 12.07
N LYS A 21 -4.32 -3.22 11.40
CA LYS A 21 -5.53 -2.53 11.88
C LYS A 21 -5.94 -3.00 13.27
N ALA A 22 -5.96 -4.32 13.47
CA ALA A 22 -6.33 -4.86 14.77
C ALA A 22 -5.32 -4.50 15.86
N MET A 23 -4.03 -4.44 15.57
CA MET A 23 -3.00 -3.98 16.50
C MET A 23 -3.07 -2.48 16.80
N GLU A 24 -3.63 -1.66 15.91
CA GLU A 24 -3.88 -0.24 16.19
C GLU A 24 -4.93 -0.06 17.29
N GLU A 25 -5.92 -0.94 17.36
CA GLU A 25 -7.07 -0.87 18.27
C GLU A 25 -6.94 -1.76 19.52
N ASN A 26 -6.04 -2.75 19.50
CA ASN A 26 -5.91 -3.76 20.56
C ASN A 26 -4.46 -3.96 20.99
N GLU A 27 -4.27 -4.32 22.26
CA GLU A 27 -2.94 -4.64 22.83
C GLU A 27 -2.47 -6.06 22.46
N GLN A 28 -3.40 -6.95 22.17
CA GLN A 28 -3.13 -8.36 21.85
C GLN A 28 -4.03 -8.83 20.72
N VAL A 29 -3.43 -9.40 19.69
CA VAL A 29 -4.12 -9.93 18.51
C VAL A 29 -3.56 -11.31 18.16
N THR A 30 -4.45 -12.23 17.84
CA THR A 30 -4.11 -13.54 17.26
C THR A 30 -4.55 -13.56 15.80
N VAL A 31 -3.65 -13.93 14.90
CA VAL A 31 -3.95 -14.01 13.44
C VAL A 31 -3.75 -15.45 12.98
N LEU A 32 -4.75 -16.00 12.30
CA LEU A 32 -4.68 -17.32 11.66
C LEU A 32 -4.38 -17.15 10.18
N VAL A 33 -3.33 -17.82 9.68
CA VAL A 33 -2.95 -17.86 8.27
C VAL A 33 -2.61 -19.28 7.83
N ASP A 34 -2.60 -19.53 6.52
CA ASP A 34 -2.38 -20.87 5.95
C ASP A 34 -1.16 -20.96 5.04
N ASN A 35 -0.31 -19.92 5.04
CA ASN A 35 0.92 -19.92 4.25
C ASN A 35 2.07 -19.17 4.94
N GLU A 36 3.29 -19.65 4.69
CA GLU A 36 4.52 -19.12 5.33
C GLU A 36 4.83 -17.67 4.89
N THR A 37 4.45 -17.28 3.67
CA THR A 37 4.64 -15.91 3.18
C THR A 37 3.87 -14.91 4.03
N ALA A 38 2.64 -15.24 4.43
CA ALA A 38 1.86 -14.39 5.31
C ALA A 38 2.50 -14.30 6.70
N VAL A 39 3.01 -15.42 7.25
CA VAL A 39 3.74 -15.45 8.53
C VAL A 39 4.92 -14.49 8.52
N GLU A 40 5.77 -14.57 7.48
CA GLU A 40 6.96 -13.74 7.36
C GLU A 40 6.63 -12.24 7.17
N ASN A 41 5.59 -11.94 6.38
CA ASN A 41 5.14 -10.56 6.18
C ASN A 41 4.57 -9.94 7.46
N ILE A 42 3.80 -10.71 8.24
CA ILE A 42 3.29 -10.26 9.54
C ILE A 42 4.45 -10.10 10.54
N ARG A 43 5.47 -10.97 10.50
CA ARG A 43 6.68 -10.82 11.33
C ARG A 43 7.40 -9.50 11.06
N ARG A 44 7.60 -9.16 9.79
CA ARG A 44 8.23 -7.88 9.39
C ARG A 44 7.41 -6.67 9.83
N MET A 45 6.09 -6.75 9.69
CA MET A 45 5.18 -5.72 10.16
C MET A 45 5.27 -5.55 11.69
N ALA A 46 5.25 -6.65 12.45
CA ALA A 46 5.38 -6.62 13.91
C ALA A 46 6.71 -5.98 14.36
N GLY A 47 7.81 -6.29 13.67
CA GLY A 47 9.11 -5.66 13.92
C GLY A 47 9.10 -4.14 13.72
N LYS A 48 8.45 -3.66 12.65
CA LYS A 48 8.30 -2.21 12.38
C LYS A 48 7.41 -1.51 13.42
N MET A 49 6.44 -2.23 14.01
CA MET A 49 5.55 -1.71 15.04
C MET A 49 6.08 -1.93 16.47
N ALA A 50 7.30 -2.44 16.62
CA ALA A 50 7.90 -2.83 17.90
C ALA A 50 7.01 -3.78 18.73
N CYS A 51 6.21 -4.62 18.07
CA CYS A 51 5.36 -5.61 18.71
C CYS A 51 6.08 -6.93 18.91
N ALA A 52 5.82 -7.59 20.04
CA ALA A 52 6.23 -8.97 20.23
C ALA A 52 5.48 -9.88 19.26
N PHE A 53 6.19 -10.84 18.67
CA PHE A 53 5.69 -11.78 17.68
C PHE A 53 6.00 -13.21 18.10
N SER A 54 5.01 -14.09 18.03
CA SER A 54 5.23 -15.54 18.07
C SER A 54 4.32 -16.22 17.05
N ALA A 55 4.79 -17.30 16.43
CA ALA A 55 4.03 -18.08 15.47
C ALA A 55 4.17 -19.57 15.79
N VAL A 56 3.06 -20.29 15.78
CA VAL A 56 3.00 -21.73 16.05
C VAL A 56 2.20 -22.37 14.92
N GLN A 57 2.80 -23.39 14.29
CA GLN A 57 2.09 -24.18 13.28
C GLN A 57 1.19 -25.21 13.97
N LYS A 58 -0.08 -25.23 13.58
CA LYS A 58 -1.09 -26.17 14.03
C LYS A 58 -1.28 -27.31 13.02
N GLU A 59 -2.03 -28.31 13.42
CA GLU A 59 -2.44 -29.36 12.50
C GLU A 59 -3.21 -28.80 11.31
N GLY A 60 -3.04 -29.39 10.11
CA GLY A 60 -3.67 -28.93 8.88
C GLY A 60 -2.98 -27.76 8.18
N GLY A 61 -1.72 -27.44 8.55
CA GLY A 61 -0.93 -26.39 7.86
C GLY A 61 -1.32 -24.96 8.23
N VAL A 62 -2.16 -24.78 9.25
CA VAL A 62 -2.55 -23.45 9.74
C VAL A 62 -1.50 -22.91 10.71
N TRP A 63 -1.17 -21.64 10.58
CA TRP A 63 -0.32 -20.91 11.51
C TRP A 63 -1.17 -20.02 12.41
N GLU A 64 -0.91 -20.09 13.70
CA GLU A 64 -1.45 -19.18 14.70
C GLU A 64 -0.35 -18.20 15.12
N ILE A 65 -0.57 -16.93 14.84
CA ILE A 65 0.38 -15.85 15.10
C ILE A 65 -0.16 -15.00 16.25
N ALA A 66 0.58 -14.90 17.34
CA ALA A 66 0.26 -14.00 18.44
C ALA A 66 1.12 -12.74 18.34
N LEU A 67 0.44 -11.59 18.40
CA LEU A 67 1.01 -10.25 18.39
C LEU A 67 0.64 -9.56 19.70
N SER A 68 1.60 -8.88 20.33
CA SER A 68 1.33 -8.07 21.53
C SER A 68 2.22 -6.82 21.57
N ARG A 69 1.65 -5.70 22.04
CA ARG A 69 2.46 -4.53 22.36
C ARG A 69 3.28 -4.80 23.62
N THR A 70 4.57 -4.55 23.55
CA THR A 70 5.44 -4.62 24.73
C THR A 70 5.21 -3.37 25.58
N ARG A 71 5.01 -3.52 26.90
CA ARG A 71 4.81 -2.40 27.84
C ARG A 71 5.97 -1.38 27.89
N ALA A 72 7.06 -1.60 27.17
CA ALA A 72 8.17 -0.67 27.06
C ALA A 72 7.83 0.61 26.26
N ASP A 73 6.76 0.59 25.45
CA ASP A 73 6.40 1.71 24.55
C ASP A 73 5.42 2.73 25.16
N ILE A 74 5.09 2.62 26.46
CA ILE A 74 4.28 3.65 27.16
C ILE A 74 5.16 4.82 27.64
N GLN A 75 6.46 4.73 27.56
CA GLN A 75 7.36 5.87 27.70
C GLN A 75 7.68 6.41 26.30
N GLY A 76 7.22 7.62 26.04
CA GLY A 76 7.44 8.32 24.77
C GLY A 76 8.91 8.30 24.34
N PRO A 77 9.20 8.69 23.09
CA PRO A 77 10.50 8.48 22.48
C PRO A 77 11.61 9.04 23.38
N GLN A 78 12.36 8.16 24.05
CA GLN A 78 13.64 8.55 24.60
C GLN A 78 14.55 8.88 23.43
N ALA A 79 14.93 10.14 23.35
CA ALA A 79 15.91 10.62 22.42
C ALA A 79 17.14 9.70 22.47
N VAL A 80 17.40 8.96 21.37
CA VAL A 80 18.67 8.30 21.16
C VAL A 80 19.65 9.42 20.81
N PRO A 81 20.69 9.64 21.60
CA PRO A 81 21.71 10.60 21.22
C PRO A 81 22.54 9.97 20.13
N ASP A 82 22.66 10.69 19.05
CA ASP A 82 23.66 10.61 18.03
C ASP A 82 23.31 9.90 16.71
N GLY A 83 23.17 10.70 15.66
CA GLY A 83 23.49 10.38 14.28
C GLY A 83 22.42 9.74 13.42
N GLY A 84 21.29 9.32 13.95
CA GLY A 84 20.17 8.80 13.15
C GLY A 84 19.27 9.93 12.65
N ILE A 85 19.13 10.09 11.34
CA ILE A 85 18.12 10.95 10.73
C ILE A 85 16.75 10.46 11.24
N ALA A 86 16.07 11.27 12.06
CA ALA A 86 14.75 10.94 12.56
C ALA A 86 13.81 10.73 11.36
N CYS A 87 13.21 9.54 11.25
CA CYS A 87 12.29 9.23 10.15
C CYS A 87 11.10 10.20 10.07
N ASP A 88 10.69 10.78 11.19
CA ASP A 88 9.63 11.81 11.22
C ASP A 88 10.03 13.11 10.50
N ALA A 89 11.31 13.43 10.43
CA ALA A 89 11.80 14.58 9.65
C ALA A 89 11.78 14.31 8.13
N LEU A 90 11.79 13.03 7.72
CA LEU A 90 11.68 12.63 6.32
C LEU A 90 10.21 12.50 5.85
N TYR A 91 9.25 12.38 6.77
CA TYR A 91 7.83 12.21 6.46
C TYR A 91 6.95 13.34 6.98
N GLY A 92 7.54 14.41 7.54
CA GLY A 92 6.81 15.60 7.95
C GLY A 92 6.18 16.32 6.74
N ARG A 93 5.06 16.99 6.95
CA ARG A 93 4.30 17.76 5.95
C ARG A 93 5.10 18.82 5.18
N GLU A 94 6.31 19.14 5.60
CA GLU A 94 7.21 20.08 4.91
C GLU A 94 7.89 19.50 3.65
N ALA A 95 7.73 18.20 3.39
CA ALA A 95 8.39 17.52 2.25
C ALA A 95 7.68 17.72 0.90
N GLY A 96 6.63 18.55 0.81
CA GLY A 96 5.83 18.74 -0.40
C GLY A 96 4.92 17.55 -0.75
N PRO A 97 4.18 17.62 -1.87
CA PRO A 97 3.18 16.60 -2.23
C PRO A 97 3.81 15.24 -2.51
N LEU A 98 3.12 14.18 -2.07
CA LEU A 98 3.44 12.80 -2.42
C LEU A 98 2.74 12.43 -3.73
N VAL A 99 3.52 12.13 -4.75
CA VAL A 99 3.01 11.72 -6.07
C VAL A 99 3.37 10.26 -6.32
N VAL A 100 2.37 9.45 -6.69
CA VAL A 100 2.54 8.06 -7.11
C VAL A 100 2.36 7.97 -8.60
N VAL A 101 3.31 7.34 -9.30
CA VAL A 101 3.29 7.22 -10.76
C VAL A 101 3.11 5.77 -11.16
N LEU A 102 1.98 5.46 -11.76
CA LEU A 102 1.65 4.15 -12.34
C LEU A 102 1.93 4.19 -13.84
N SER A 103 3.13 3.81 -14.25
CA SER A 103 3.56 3.85 -15.64
C SER A 103 3.28 2.57 -16.42
N ASP A 104 2.87 1.52 -15.72
CA ASP A 104 2.56 0.21 -16.29
C ASP A 104 1.36 -0.40 -15.58
N ASN A 105 0.71 -1.35 -16.21
CA ASN A 105 -0.30 -2.20 -15.59
C ASN A 105 0.30 -3.45 -14.92
N HIS A 106 1.63 -3.56 -14.91
CA HIS A 106 2.42 -4.54 -14.17
C HIS A 106 3.46 -3.84 -13.30
N MET A 107 3.85 -4.46 -12.21
CA MET A 107 4.91 -3.95 -11.33
C MET A 107 6.18 -4.78 -11.49
N GLY A 108 7.28 -4.10 -11.83
CA GLY A 108 8.57 -4.75 -12.07
C GLY A 108 8.71 -5.28 -13.50
N ARG A 109 9.89 -5.89 -13.78
CA ARG A 109 10.21 -6.49 -15.07
C ARG A 109 10.67 -7.92 -14.83
N GLY A 110 10.01 -8.87 -15.45
CA GLY A 110 10.34 -10.29 -15.29
C GLY A 110 9.18 -11.14 -15.75
N ASP A 111 8.26 -11.43 -14.87
CA ASP A 111 7.08 -12.24 -15.18
C ASP A 111 5.81 -11.37 -15.12
N ASP A 112 5.02 -11.37 -16.21
CA ASP A 112 3.85 -10.50 -16.34
C ASP A 112 2.72 -10.92 -15.38
N VAL A 113 2.56 -12.22 -15.11
CA VAL A 113 1.53 -12.71 -14.17
C VAL A 113 1.86 -12.25 -12.75
N LEU A 114 3.12 -12.37 -12.36
CA LEU A 114 3.59 -11.84 -11.07
C LEU A 114 3.47 -10.32 -11.03
N GLY A 115 3.82 -9.63 -12.11
CA GLY A 115 3.72 -8.18 -12.23
C GLY A 115 2.30 -7.65 -12.05
N ASP A 116 1.30 -8.36 -12.59
CA ASP A 116 -0.13 -8.05 -12.42
C ASP A 116 -0.57 -8.23 -10.95
N ILE A 117 -0.16 -9.31 -10.31
CA ILE A 117 -0.43 -9.52 -8.87
C ILE A 117 0.18 -8.40 -8.02
N LEU A 118 1.42 -8.02 -8.33
CA LEU A 118 2.15 -7.03 -7.56
C LEU A 118 1.55 -5.62 -7.72
N ILE A 119 1.18 -5.20 -8.92
CA ILE A 119 0.60 -3.87 -9.14
C ILE A 119 -0.74 -3.72 -8.41
N ARG A 120 -1.60 -4.73 -8.46
CA ARG A 120 -2.86 -4.74 -7.72
C ARG A 120 -2.63 -4.66 -6.22
N SER A 121 -1.72 -5.48 -5.69
CA SER A 121 -1.35 -5.46 -4.28
C SER A 121 -0.77 -4.11 -3.86
N PHE A 122 0.02 -3.46 -4.72
CA PHE A 122 0.57 -2.13 -4.49
C PHE A 122 -0.54 -1.08 -4.40
N VAL A 123 -1.43 -1.01 -5.40
CA VAL A 123 -2.55 -0.05 -5.41
C VAL A 123 -3.44 -0.24 -4.18
N HIS A 124 -3.80 -1.49 -3.86
CA HIS A 124 -4.57 -1.80 -2.65
C HIS A 124 -3.85 -1.34 -1.36
N THR A 125 -2.53 -1.48 -1.30
CA THR A 125 -1.73 -1.07 -0.13
C THR A 125 -1.68 0.45 0.03
N ILE A 126 -1.77 1.24 -1.06
CA ILE A 126 -1.80 2.71 -1.00
C ILE A 126 -2.94 3.20 -0.11
N LEU A 127 -4.11 2.56 -0.14
CA LEU A 127 -5.26 2.90 0.73
C LEU A 127 -4.93 2.86 2.23
N GLN A 128 -3.86 2.16 2.62
CA GLN A 128 -3.46 2.00 4.02
C GLN A 128 -2.31 2.94 4.42
N LEU A 129 -1.80 3.75 3.48
CA LEU A 129 -0.74 4.71 3.77
C LEU A 129 -1.31 5.89 4.57
N LYS A 130 -0.49 6.46 5.42
CA LYS A 130 -0.78 7.70 6.15
C LYS A 130 0.47 8.60 6.11
N PRO A 131 0.40 9.76 5.47
CA PRO A 131 -0.73 10.26 4.68
C PRO A 131 -0.94 9.46 3.38
N LEU A 132 -2.14 9.58 2.80
CA LEU A 132 -2.40 9.14 1.43
C LEU A 132 -1.57 9.99 0.45
N PRO A 133 -1.30 9.52 -0.77
CA PRO A 133 -0.74 10.37 -1.81
C PRO A 133 -1.68 11.54 -2.15
N ASP A 134 -1.10 12.67 -2.52
CA ASP A 134 -1.85 13.82 -3.01
C ASP A 134 -2.33 13.56 -4.44
N THR A 135 -1.48 12.92 -5.26
CA THR A 135 -1.78 12.64 -6.66
C THR A 135 -1.31 11.25 -7.09
N ILE A 136 -2.11 10.59 -7.90
CA ILE A 136 -1.74 9.38 -8.64
C ILE A 136 -1.74 9.70 -10.12
N ILE A 137 -0.67 9.36 -10.83
CA ILE A 137 -0.54 9.60 -12.27
C ILE A 137 -0.52 8.26 -13.01
N CYS A 138 -1.43 8.09 -13.95
CA CYS A 138 -1.49 6.92 -14.83
C CYS A 138 -1.08 7.31 -16.25
N TYR A 139 0.06 6.78 -16.76
CA TYR A 139 0.47 6.96 -18.14
C TYR A 139 1.02 5.66 -18.74
N ASN A 140 1.27 5.63 -20.06
CA ASN A 140 1.62 4.43 -20.79
C ASN A 140 0.59 3.31 -20.52
N ALA A 141 1.02 2.08 -20.27
CA ALA A 141 0.12 0.97 -19.93
C ALA A 141 -0.61 1.15 -18.59
N GLY A 142 -0.11 2.00 -17.69
CA GLY A 142 -0.76 2.34 -16.43
C GLY A 142 -2.17 2.91 -16.57
N VAL A 143 -2.54 3.51 -17.73
CA VAL A 143 -3.91 3.97 -17.99
C VAL A 143 -4.93 2.82 -17.98
N LYS A 144 -4.47 1.58 -18.22
CA LYS A 144 -5.30 0.37 -18.18
C LYS A 144 -5.77 0.03 -16.77
N LEU A 145 -5.14 0.57 -15.72
CA LEU A 145 -5.58 0.40 -14.35
C LEU A 145 -6.83 1.23 -14.03
N ALA A 146 -7.03 2.34 -14.75
CA ALA A 146 -8.12 3.29 -14.54
C ALA A 146 -9.39 3.00 -15.37
N VAL A 147 -9.45 1.88 -16.10
CA VAL A 147 -10.57 1.54 -16.99
C VAL A 147 -11.59 0.62 -16.32
N ARG A 148 -12.79 0.60 -16.89
CA ARG A 148 -13.84 -0.37 -16.52
C ARG A 148 -13.33 -1.80 -16.65
N GLY A 149 -13.57 -2.61 -15.62
CA GLY A 149 -13.15 -4.00 -15.57
C GLY A 149 -11.70 -4.22 -15.13
N SER A 150 -10.95 -3.17 -14.86
CA SER A 150 -9.64 -3.30 -14.21
C SER A 150 -9.79 -3.86 -12.79
N ALA A 151 -8.94 -4.80 -12.42
CA ALA A 151 -8.91 -5.34 -11.07
C ALA A 151 -8.40 -4.34 -9.99
N ALA A 152 -7.81 -3.22 -10.42
CA ALA A 152 -7.39 -2.13 -9.52
C ALA A 152 -8.43 -0.99 -9.43
N LEU A 153 -9.52 -1.06 -10.21
CA LEU A 153 -10.47 0.03 -10.34
C LEU A 153 -11.13 0.43 -9.01
N ASP A 154 -11.61 -0.56 -8.26
CA ASP A 154 -12.32 -0.31 -6.99
C ASP A 154 -11.41 0.39 -5.96
N ASP A 155 -10.14 0.00 -5.89
CA ASP A 155 -9.16 0.62 -5.00
C ASP A 155 -8.82 2.05 -5.44
N LEU A 156 -8.67 2.29 -6.76
CA LEU A 156 -8.44 3.64 -7.29
C LEU A 156 -9.66 4.55 -7.04
N GLN A 157 -10.88 4.05 -7.20
CA GLN A 157 -12.09 4.81 -6.88
C GLN A 157 -12.19 5.17 -5.40
N GLN A 158 -11.81 4.27 -4.50
CA GLN A 158 -11.74 4.56 -3.07
C GLN A 158 -10.69 5.63 -2.76
N LEU A 159 -9.54 5.62 -3.44
CA LEU A 159 -8.51 6.66 -3.29
C LEU A 159 -9.03 8.02 -3.78
N GLU A 160 -9.70 8.06 -4.93
CA GLU A 160 -10.33 9.27 -5.45
C GLU A 160 -11.38 9.83 -4.49
N GLN A 161 -12.26 8.97 -3.95
CA GLN A 161 -13.26 9.34 -2.94
C GLN A 161 -12.63 9.85 -1.63
N ALA A 162 -11.43 9.38 -1.31
CA ALA A 162 -10.65 9.85 -0.16
C ALA A 162 -9.90 11.16 -0.44
N GLY A 163 -10.06 11.76 -1.63
CA GLY A 163 -9.49 13.06 -2.00
C GLY A 163 -8.16 12.98 -2.73
N VAL A 164 -7.72 11.81 -3.18
CA VAL A 164 -6.53 11.66 -4.02
C VAL A 164 -6.87 12.09 -5.45
N ASP A 165 -6.08 13.02 -6.00
CA ASP A 165 -6.23 13.42 -7.40
C ASP A 165 -5.65 12.35 -8.36
N ILE A 166 -6.40 11.91 -9.35
CA ILE A 166 -5.98 10.85 -10.28
C ILE A 166 -5.91 11.39 -11.71
N LEU A 167 -4.68 11.57 -12.22
CA LEU A 167 -4.39 12.04 -13.56
C LEU A 167 -4.22 10.88 -14.53
N VAL A 168 -5.01 10.83 -15.60
CA VAL A 168 -4.91 9.82 -16.66
C VAL A 168 -4.41 10.47 -17.94
N CYS A 169 -3.28 10.00 -18.47
CA CYS A 169 -2.67 10.57 -19.67
C CYS A 169 -3.58 10.37 -20.90
N GLY A 170 -4.09 11.48 -21.46
CA GLY A 170 -4.98 11.46 -22.62
C GLY A 170 -4.33 10.88 -23.89
N THR A 171 -3.05 11.16 -24.14
CA THR A 171 -2.31 10.56 -25.26
C THR A 171 -2.28 9.03 -25.17
N CYS A 172 -2.06 8.50 -23.94
CA CYS A 172 -2.02 7.06 -23.73
C CYS A 172 -3.41 6.43 -23.83
N ALA A 173 -4.43 7.08 -23.25
CA ALA A 173 -5.82 6.64 -23.36
C ALA A 173 -6.27 6.57 -24.83
N ASN A 174 -5.91 7.57 -25.64
CA ASN A 174 -6.19 7.59 -27.07
C ASN A 174 -5.43 6.49 -27.83
N TYR A 175 -4.14 6.31 -27.53
CA TYR A 175 -3.32 5.28 -28.19
C TYR A 175 -3.89 3.86 -27.98
N PHE A 176 -4.36 3.57 -26.77
CA PHE A 176 -4.97 2.28 -26.45
C PHE A 176 -6.48 2.20 -26.74
N VAL A 177 -7.08 3.27 -27.31
CA VAL A 177 -8.53 3.36 -27.59
C VAL A 177 -9.37 3.12 -26.33
N LEU A 178 -9.01 3.74 -25.21
CA LEU A 178 -9.61 3.57 -23.90
C LEU A 178 -10.38 4.80 -23.40
N GLY A 179 -10.49 5.87 -24.19
CA GLY A 179 -11.08 7.14 -23.74
C GLY A 179 -12.45 6.98 -23.07
N ASP A 180 -13.37 6.24 -23.72
CA ASP A 180 -14.72 6.00 -23.21
C ASP A 180 -14.80 4.96 -22.07
N GLN A 181 -13.68 4.30 -21.78
CA GLN A 181 -13.58 3.24 -20.76
C GLN A 181 -12.97 3.74 -19.45
N ILE A 182 -12.40 4.94 -19.42
CA ILE A 182 -11.86 5.53 -18.20
C ILE A 182 -13.01 5.67 -17.18
N ALA A 183 -12.84 5.10 -16.02
CA ALA A 183 -13.86 4.99 -14.98
C ALA A 183 -13.43 5.57 -13.62
N VAL A 184 -12.21 6.08 -13.53
CA VAL A 184 -11.67 6.77 -12.36
C VAL A 184 -10.62 7.78 -12.81
N GLY A 185 -10.52 8.89 -12.10
CA GLY A 185 -9.64 10.00 -12.43
C GLY A 185 -10.14 10.85 -13.59
N HIS A 186 -9.33 11.77 -14.03
CA HIS A 186 -9.64 12.64 -15.15
C HIS A 186 -8.54 12.64 -16.20
N ILE A 187 -8.93 12.87 -17.46
CA ILE A 187 -7.99 12.95 -18.56
C ILE A 187 -7.13 14.20 -18.42
N SER A 188 -5.83 14.00 -18.40
CA SER A 188 -4.82 15.04 -18.33
C SER A 188 -3.85 14.96 -19.52
N ASN A 189 -3.00 15.94 -19.63
CA ASN A 189 -1.99 16.05 -20.67
C ASN A 189 -0.57 15.89 -20.09
N MET A 190 0.42 15.73 -20.99
CA MET A 190 1.80 15.48 -20.56
C MET A 190 2.43 16.70 -19.87
N TYR A 191 1.97 17.92 -20.16
CA TYR A 191 2.47 19.11 -19.50
C TYR A 191 2.09 19.12 -18.01
N ASP A 192 0.79 18.93 -17.69
CA ASP A 192 0.30 18.86 -16.31
C ASP A 192 0.93 17.69 -15.54
N ILE A 193 1.07 16.55 -16.21
CA ILE A 193 1.74 15.37 -15.65
C ILE A 193 3.20 15.70 -15.30
N ALA A 194 3.93 16.32 -16.22
CA ALA A 194 5.32 16.68 -16.00
C ALA A 194 5.48 17.73 -14.91
N GLU A 195 4.60 18.73 -14.87
CA GLU A 195 4.58 19.77 -13.85
C GLU A 195 4.29 19.17 -12.46
N THR A 196 3.28 18.31 -12.36
CA THR A 196 2.96 17.59 -11.12
C THR A 196 4.13 16.74 -10.62
N MET A 197 4.79 16.01 -11.53
CA MET A 197 5.96 15.21 -11.18
C MET A 197 7.15 16.09 -10.74
N ALA A 198 7.38 17.22 -11.41
CA ALA A 198 8.47 18.14 -11.09
C ALA A 198 8.24 18.89 -9.76
N GLY A 199 6.98 19.15 -9.42
CA GLY A 199 6.58 19.79 -8.17
C GLY A 199 6.46 18.82 -6.98
N ALA A 200 6.65 17.51 -7.20
CA ALA A 200 6.54 16.52 -6.15
C ALA A 200 7.65 16.67 -5.10
N GLY A 201 7.28 16.74 -3.84
CA GLY A 201 8.23 16.62 -2.73
C GLY A 201 8.73 15.19 -2.56
N ARG A 202 7.86 14.22 -2.85
CA ARG A 202 8.18 12.79 -2.86
C ARG A 202 7.50 12.14 -4.06
N LEU A 203 8.26 11.35 -4.82
CA LEU A 203 7.76 10.64 -5.98
C LEU A 203 8.01 9.16 -5.84
N VAL A 204 6.94 8.36 -5.92
CA VAL A 204 6.98 6.90 -5.87
C VAL A 204 6.58 6.36 -7.23
N ARG A 205 7.42 5.49 -7.79
CA ARG A 205 7.17 4.80 -9.06
C ARG A 205 7.51 3.33 -8.88
N PRO A 206 6.50 2.44 -8.82
CA PRO A 206 6.69 1.01 -8.64
C PRO A 206 7.23 0.32 -9.91
#